data_3c2629067259a856f8e2b5adfc264f72
#
_entry.id   3c2629067259a856f8e2b5adfc264f72
#
_cell.length_a   1.000
_cell.length_b   1.000
_cell.length_c   1.000
_cell.angle_alpha   90.00
_cell.angle_beta   90.00
_cell.angle_gamma   90.00
#
_symmetry.space_group_name_H-M   'P 1'
#
loop_
_entity.id
_entity.type
_entity.pdbx_description
1 polymer ?
#
loop_
_entity_poly.entity_id
_entity_poly.type
_entity_poly.pdbx_seq_one_letter_code
_entity_poly.pdbx_strand_id
1 'polypeptide(L)'
;GMEMSGGSLGLGLSIAVGMGLGLKRKGSDSRVYTLFSDGELDEGSKWEAMMSAAHHKLDNLIAVIDVNNQQADGPSKQMMGFEPLVDKLEAFGWFVRRVDGNDLDAVVAAFDAARSHTGPQPRVIVADTLMGKGVPFLEQREKNHFIRVEPHEWQLALAELDAGGKS
;
A
#
# COMPACT_ATOMS: atom_id res chain seq x y z
N GLY A 1 -15.09 9.71 3.73
CA GLY A 1 -14.55 9.02 4.88
C GLY A 1 -13.93 7.70 4.51
N MET A 2 -13.69 6.89 5.50
CA MET A 2 -13.19 5.53 5.33
C MET A 2 -14.38 4.58 5.52
N GLU A 3 -14.80 3.90 4.46
CA GLU A 3 -15.99 3.04 4.47
C GLU A 3 -15.72 1.73 5.22
N MET A 4 -14.45 1.28 5.20
CA MET A 4 -14.05 0.04 5.87
C MET A 4 -12.59 0.11 6.30
N SER A 5 -12.30 -0.33 7.52
CA SER A 5 -10.97 -0.72 7.97
C SER A 5 -11.06 -2.07 8.68
N GLY A 6 -10.02 -2.87 8.64
CA GLY A 6 -10.04 -4.19 9.27
C GLY A 6 -8.63 -4.71 9.58
N GLY A 7 -8.52 -5.46 10.67
CA GLY A 7 -7.29 -6.12 11.10
C GLY A 7 -7.14 -7.56 10.57
N SER A 8 -8.14 -8.08 9.85
CA SER A 8 -8.01 -9.40 9.21
C SER A 8 -7.26 -9.26 7.91
N LEU A 9 -5.99 -9.63 7.91
CA LEU A 9 -5.10 -9.52 6.76
C LEU A 9 -5.70 -10.28 5.55
N GLY A 10 -5.48 -9.75 4.36
CA GLY A 10 -5.96 -10.35 3.11
C GLY A 10 -7.36 -9.92 2.68
N LEU A 11 -8.26 -9.50 3.58
CA LEU A 11 -9.66 -9.22 3.25
C LEU A 11 -9.89 -7.86 2.55
N GLY A 12 -9.09 -6.85 2.84
CA GLY A 12 -9.33 -5.48 2.36
C GLY A 12 -9.48 -5.37 0.85
N LEU A 13 -8.59 -6.02 0.09
CA LEU A 13 -8.64 -5.99 -1.37
C LEU A 13 -9.87 -6.75 -1.91
N SER A 14 -10.23 -7.89 -1.32
CA SER A 14 -11.41 -8.66 -1.73
C SER A 14 -12.70 -7.87 -1.57
N ILE A 15 -12.82 -7.12 -0.47
CA ILE A 15 -13.93 -6.21 -0.23
C ILE A 15 -13.93 -5.07 -1.24
N ALA A 16 -12.77 -4.46 -1.50
CA ALA A 16 -12.63 -3.40 -2.50
C ALA A 16 -13.02 -3.85 -3.91
N VAL A 17 -12.71 -5.09 -4.29
CA VAL A 17 -13.16 -5.72 -5.54
C VAL A 17 -14.68 -5.81 -5.57
N GLY A 18 -15.31 -6.28 -4.49
CA GLY A 18 -16.77 -6.34 -4.39
C GLY A 18 -17.44 -4.97 -4.51
N MET A 19 -16.87 -3.95 -3.84
CA MET A 19 -17.34 -2.55 -3.93
C MET A 19 -17.19 -2.01 -5.36
N GLY A 20 -16.02 -2.21 -6.00
CA GLY A 20 -15.76 -1.78 -7.37
C GLY A 20 -16.73 -2.40 -8.37
N LEU A 21 -16.99 -3.70 -8.26
CA LEU A 21 -18.01 -4.41 -9.05
C LEU A 21 -19.41 -3.83 -8.85
N GLY A 22 -19.80 -3.60 -7.61
CA GLY A 22 -21.10 -3.04 -7.25
C GLY A 22 -21.32 -1.66 -7.85
N LEU A 23 -20.32 -0.78 -7.74
CA LEU A 23 -20.35 0.57 -8.32
C LEU A 23 -20.43 0.53 -9.85
N LYS A 24 -19.60 -0.33 -10.48
CA LYS A 24 -19.60 -0.47 -11.93
C LYS A 24 -20.94 -0.98 -12.47
N ARG A 25 -21.57 -1.95 -11.80
CA ARG A 25 -22.91 -2.44 -12.15
C ARG A 25 -24.01 -1.39 -12.00
N LYS A 26 -23.84 -0.44 -11.07
CA LYS A 26 -24.76 0.68 -10.89
C LYS A 26 -24.52 1.83 -11.87
N GLY A 27 -23.52 1.74 -12.74
CA GLY A 27 -23.12 2.82 -13.65
C GLY A 27 -22.56 4.04 -12.92
N SER A 28 -21.96 3.86 -11.75
CA SER A 28 -21.37 4.93 -10.96
C SER A 28 -19.93 5.22 -11.42
N ASP A 29 -19.59 6.50 -11.53
CA ASP A 29 -18.23 6.99 -11.82
C ASP A 29 -17.32 7.01 -10.59
N SER A 30 -17.83 6.56 -9.44
CA SER A 30 -17.05 6.51 -8.18
C SER A 30 -15.92 5.52 -8.27
N ARG A 31 -14.79 5.89 -7.66
CA ARG A 31 -13.61 5.01 -7.53
C ARG A 31 -13.50 4.44 -6.15
N VAL A 32 -12.94 3.24 -6.05
CA VAL A 32 -12.57 2.58 -4.81
C VAL A 32 -11.06 2.69 -4.64
N TYR A 33 -10.62 3.18 -3.48
CA TYR A 33 -9.23 3.19 -3.07
C TYR A 33 -9.04 2.18 -1.94
N THR A 34 -7.98 1.39 -2.00
CA THR A 34 -7.62 0.45 -0.95
C THR A 34 -6.14 0.53 -0.65
N LEU A 35 -5.79 0.57 0.63
CA LEU A 35 -4.41 0.56 1.11
C LEU A 35 -4.17 -0.71 1.90
N PHE A 36 -3.06 -1.38 1.65
CA PHE A 36 -2.60 -2.54 2.41
C PHE A 36 -1.07 -2.64 2.39
N SER A 37 -0.52 -3.42 3.31
CA SER A 37 0.93 -3.57 3.44
C SER A 37 1.48 -4.75 2.66
N ASP A 38 2.81 -4.79 2.52
CA ASP A 38 3.54 -5.92 1.94
C ASP A 38 3.35 -7.23 2.72
N GLY A 39 3.22 -7.18 4.05
CA GLY A 39 2.90 -8.35 4.85
C GLY A 39 1.55 -9.00 4.52
N GLU A 40 0.60 -8.23 3.98
CA GLU A 40 -0.67 -8.79 3.51
C GLU A 40 -0.53 -9.58 2.19
N LEU A 41 0.59 -9.46 1.48
CA LEU A 41 0.87 -10.26 0.27
C LEU A 41 1.13 -11.74 0.57
N ASP A 42 1.37 -12.08 1.82
CA ASP A 42 1.49 -13.48 2.26
C ASP A 42 0.12 -14.19 2.27
N GLU A 43 -0.98 -13.43 2.24
CA GLU A 43 -2.33 -13.95 2.20
C GLU A 43 -2.77 -14.30 0.78
N GLY A 44 -3.13 -15.57 0.53
CA GLY A 44 -3.56 -16.05 -0.79
C GLY A 44 -4.75 -15.29 -1.35
N SER A 45 -5.67 -14.84 -0.48
CA SER A 45 -6.84 -14.05 -0.87
C SER A 45 -6.51 -12.73 -1.58
N LYS A 46 -5.32 -12.14 -1.33
CA LYS A 46 -4.86 -10.96 -2.08
C LYS A 46 -4.64 -11.29 -3.56
N TRP A 47 -3.96 -12.39 -3.85
CA TRP A 47 -3.67 -12.81 -5.22
C TRP A 47 -4.93 -13.23 -5.97
N GLU A 48 -5.86 -13.91 -5.29
CA GLU A 48 -7.18 -14.24 -5.84
C GLU A 48 -7.98 -12.96 -6.16
N ALA A 49 -7.97 -11.97 -5.27
CA ALA A 49 -8.61 -10.69 -5.50
C ALA A 49 -7.96 -9.91 -6.66
N MET A 50 -6.63 -9.96 -6.80
CA MET A 50 -5.90 -9.34 -7.92
C MET A 50 -6.32 -9.95 -9.25
N MET A 51 -6.41 -11.28 -9.36
CA MET A 51 -6.90 -11.97 -10.56
C MET A 51 -8.34 -11.57 -10.88
N SER A 52 -9.20 -11.55 -9.85
CA SER A 52 -10.61 -11.20 -10.00
C SER A 52 -10.79 -9.75 -10.47
N ALA A 53 -10.05 -8.80 -9.90
CA ALA A 53 -10.08 -7.38 -10.30
C ALA A 53 -9.72 -7.19 -11.78
N ALA A 54 -8.67 -7.86 -12.23
CA ALA A 54 -8.22 -7.81 -13.61
C ALA A 54 -9.23 -8.47 -14.57
N HIS A 55 -9.74 -9.65 -14.20
CA HIS A 55 -10.76 -10.36 -14.97
C HIS A 55 -12.00 -9.50 -15.21
N HIS A 56 -12.47 -8.83 -14.16
CA HIS A 56 -13.64 -7.95 -14.21
C HIS A 56 -13.34 -6.54 -14.73
N LYS A 57 -12.10 -6.27 -15.13
CA LYS A 57 -11.66 -4.98 -15.68
C LYS A 57 -12.09 -3.81 -14.78
N LEU A 58 -11.74 -3.89 -13.50
CA LEU A 58 -12.12 -2.89 -12.49
C LEU A 58 -11.26 -1.61 -12.63
N ASP A 59 -11.51 -0.88 -13.69
CA ASP A 59 -10.87 0.42 -13.96
C ASP A 59 -11.23 1.52 -12.96
N ASN A 60 -12.17 1.25 -12.08
CA ASN A 60 -12.54 2.09 -10.94
C ASN A 60 -11.87 1.69 -9.62
N LEU A 61 -10.95 0.72 -9.62
CA LEU A 61 -10.20 0.29 -8.44
C LEU A 61 -8.75 0.77 -8.51
N ILE A 62 -8.31 1.47 -7.46
CA ILE A 62 -6.93 1.91 -7.25
C ILE A 62 -6.44 1.32 -5.92
N ALA A 63 -5.49 0.42 -5.99
CA ALA A 63 -4.83 -0.14 -4.83
C ALA A 63 -3.51 0.59 -4.53
N VAL A 64 -3.15 0.68 -3.26
CA VAL A 64 -1.83 1.13 -2.81
C VAL A 64 -1.24 0.04 -1.94
N ILE A 65 -0.01 -0.35 -2.23
CA ILE A 65 0.75 -1.31 -1.44
C ILE A 65 1.87 -0.55 -0.73
N ASP A 66 1.81 -0.51 0.60
CA ASP A 66 2.89 0.02 1.44
C ASP A 66 3.97 -1.05 1.58
N VAL A 67 5.07 -0.89 0.83
CA VAL A 67 6.22 -1.79 0.85
C VAL A 67 7.25 -1.23 1.83
N ASN A 68 7.05 -1.51 3.11
CA ASN A 68 7.95 -1.06 4.18
C ASN A 68 8.98 -2.13 4.57
N ASN A 69 8.92 -3.32 3.97
CA ASN A 69 9.82 -4.46 4.19
C ASN A 69 9.83 -5.00 5.62
N GLN A 70 8.82 -4.69 6.42
CA GLN A 70 8.70 -5.20 7.79
C GLN A 70 7.33 -5.81 8.05
N GLN A 71 7.35 -6.99 8.66
CA GLN A 71 6.18 -7.70 9.16
C GLN A 71 6.30 -7.89 10.68
N ALA A 72 5.25 -8.40 11.32
CA ALA A 72 5.22 -8.63 12.76
C ALA A 72 6.41 -9.50 13.25
N ASP A 73 6.77 -10.51 12.47
CA ASP A 73 7.80 -11.49 12.84
C ASP A 73 9.21 -11.12 12.35
N GLY A 74 9.32 -10.15 11.43
CA GLY A 74 10.62 -9.71 10.92
C GLY A 74 10.57 -9.08 9.52
N PRO A 75 11.74 -8.93 8.89
CA PRO A 75 11.83 -8.40 7.53
C PRO A 75 11.09 -9.26 6.50
N SER A 76 10.27 -8.66 5.64
CA SER A 76 9.42 -9.36 4.67
C SER A 76 10.20 -10.33 3.79
N LYS A 77 11.44 -9.97 3.39
CA LYS A 77 12.33 -10.84 2.61
C LYS A 77 12.70 -12.15 3.32
N GLN A 78 12.76 -12.14 4.66
CA GLN A 78 13.10 -13.32 5.45
C GLN A 78 11.87 -14.18 5.77
N MET A 79 10.70 -13.55 5.86
CA MET A 79 9.44 -14.24 6.16
C MET A 79 8.90 -14.92 4.91
N MET A 80 8.45 -14.14 3.93
CA MET A 80 8.03 -14.62 2.61
C MET A 80 8.31 -13.54 1.56
N GLY A 81 9.30 -13.78 0.69
CA GLY A 81 9.69 -12.82 -0.34
C GLY A 81 8.64 -12.67 -1.43
N PHE A 82 8.14 -11.46 -1.63
CA PHE A 82 7.10 -11.16 -2.62
C PHE A 82 7.65 -10.68 -3.97
N GLU A 83 8.94 -10.36 -4.05
CA GLU A 83 9.54 -9.90 -5.30
C GLU A 83 9.66 -11.02 -6.37
N PRO A 84 9.67 -10.73 -7.66
CA PRO A 84 9.50 -9.39 -8.28
C PRO A 84 8.02 -8.97 -8.28
N LEU A 85 7.65 -7.98 -7.47
CA LEU A 85 6.25 -7.61 -7.25
C LEU A 85 5.63 -6.94 -8.48
N VAL A 86 6.35 -6.00 -9.11
CA VAL A 86 5.85 -5.29 -10.30
C VAL A 86 5.53 -6.27 -11.42
N ASP A 87 6.44 -7.18 -11.74
CA ASP A 87 6.26 -8.16 -12.82
C ASP A 87 5.04 -9.07 -12.55
N LYS A 88 4.85 -9.49 -11.29
CA LYS A 88 3.70 -10.29 -10.88
C LYS A 88 2.38 -9.54 -11.09
N LEU A 89 2.32 -8.28 -10.68
CA LEU A 89 1.13 -7.45 -10.81
C LEU A 89 0.80 -7.14 -12.28
N GLU A 90 1.82 -6.85 -13.09
CA GLU A 90 1.66 -6.66 -14.54
C GLU A 90 1.20 -7.94 -15.23
N ALA A 91 1.76 -9.10 -14.83
CA ALA A 91 1.33 -10.40 -15.35
C ALA A 91 -0.13 -10.73 -14.98
N PHE A 92 -0.63 -10.24 -13.85
CA PHE A 92 -2.06 -10.30 -13.51
C PHE A 92 -2.93 -9.30 -14.30
N GLY A 93 -2.32 -8.41 -15.09
CA GLY A 93 -3.05 -7.45 -15.91
C GLY A 93 -3.40 -6.14 -15.21
N TRP A 94 -2.61 -5.74 -14.22
CA TRP A 94 -2.74 -4.47 -13.53
C TRP A 94 -1.89 -3.37 -14.21
N PHE A 95 -2.37 -2.13 -14.16
CA PHE A 95 -1.54 -0.96 -14.43
C PHE A 95 -0.77 -0.62 -13.16
N VAL A 96 0.57 -0.68 -13.22
CA VAL A 96 1.45 -0.56 -12.05
C VAL A 96 2.27 0.72 -12.09
N ARG A 97 2.43 1.35 -10.94
CA ARG A 97 3.42 2.40 -10.66
C ARG A 97 4.15 2.06 -9.37
N ARG A 98 5.48 2.01 -9.43
CA ARG A 98 6.33 1.86 -8.23
C ARG A 98 7.09 3.16 -8.00
N VAL A 99 7.03 3.68 -6.78
CA VAL A 99 7.55 4.99 -6.41
C VAL A 99 8.17 4.96 -5.02
N ASP A 100 9.02 5.94 -4.72
CA ASP A 100 9.39 6.24 -3.34
C ASP A 100 8.15 6.76 -2.61
N GLY A 101 7.66 5.98 -1.65
CA GLY A 101 6.45 6.30 -0.87
C GLY A 101 6.69 7.38 0.19
N ASN A 102 7.95 7.77 0.43
CA ASN A 102 8.29 8.88 1.31
C ASN A 102 8.52 10.21 0.54
N ASP A 103 8.47 10.17 -0.80
CA ASP A 103 8.46 11.35 -1.66
C ASP A 103 7.01 11.71 -2.03
N LEU A 104 6.50 12.80 -1.43
CA LEU A 104 5.11 13.23 -1.64
C LEU A 104 4.82 13.59 -3.10
N ASP A 105 5.76 14.22 -3.80
CA ASP A 105 5.56 14.62 -5.21
C ASP A 105 5.50 13.37 -6.10
N ALA A 106 6.34 12.37 -5.84
CA ALA A 106 6.30 11.08 -6.54
C ALA A 106 4.97 10.34 -6.30
N VAL A 107 4.48 10.34 -5.06
CA VAL A 107 3.19 9.73 -4.70
C VAL A 107 2.03 10.44 -5.40
N VAL A 108 2.00 11.78 -5.39
CA VAL A 108 0.97 12.57 -6.08
C VAL A 108 0.98 12.27 -7.57
N ALA A 109 2.16 12.28 -8.21
CA ALA A 109 2.30 11.97 -9.63
C ALA A 109 1.82 10.54 -9.96
N ALA A 110 2.07 9.55 -9.07
CA ALA A 110 1.59 8.18 -9.24
C ALA A 110 0.06 8.09 -9.19
N PHE A 111 -0.58 8.82 -8.25
CA PHE A 111 -2.04 8.90 -8.20
C PHE A 111 -2.63 9.58 -9.44
N ASP A 112 -2.02 10.65 -9.93
CA ASP A 112 -2.48 11.33 -11.15
C ASP A 112 -2.34 10.42 -12.37
N ALA A 113 -1.24 9.67 -12.50
CA ALA A 113 -1.07 8.67 -13.54
C ALA A 113 -2.12 7.55 -13.43
N ALA A 114 -2.39 7.05 -12.22
CA ALA A 114 -3.40 6.02 -12.00
C ALA A 114 -4.82 6.51 -12.33
N ARG A 115 -5.14 7.77 -12.01
CA ARG A 115 -6.46 8.39 -12.27
C ARG A 115 -6.68 8.73 -13.73
N SER A 116 -5.64 9.15 -14.44
CA SER A 116 -5.69 9.53 -15.87
C SER A 116 -5.56 8.34 -16.82
N HIS A 117 -5.15 7.17 -16.32
CA HIS A 117 -5.03 5.97 -17.14
C HIS A 117 -6.39 5.57 -17.73
N THR A 118 -6.47 5.42 -19.05
CA THR A 118 -7.72 5.16 -19.80
C THR A 118 -7.96 3.68 -20.11
N GLY A 119 -7.01 2.81 -19.75
CA GLY A 119 -7.13 1.37 -19.96
C GLY A 119 -8.15 0.71 -19.01
N PRO A 120 -8.62 -0.49 -19.34
CA PRO A 120 -9.61 -1.21 -18.55
C PRO A 120 -9.02 -1.87 -17.29
N GLN A 121 -7.71 -1.80 -17.11
CA GLN A 121 -7.01 -2.48 -16.02
C GLN A 121 -7.32 -1.82 -14.66
N PRO A 122 -7.38 -2.59 -13.57
CA PRO A 122 -7.25 -2.03 -12.23
C PRO A 122 -5.86 -1.41 -12.06
N ARG A 123 -5.73 -0.45 -11.16
CA ARG A 123 -4.50 0.31 -10.94
C ARG A 123 -3.90 -0.04 -9.59
N VAL A 124 -2.56 -0.10 -9.54
CA VAL A 124 -1.84 -0.26 -8.29
C VAL A 124 -0.62 0.64 -8.22
N ILE A 125 -0.46 1.27 -7.09
CA ILE A 125 0.72 2.04 -6.70
C ILE A 125 1.48 1.21 -5.67
N VAL A 126 2.71 0.85 -5.99
CA VAL A 126 3.64 0.20 -5.08
C VAL A 126 4.52 1.31 -4.49
N ALA A 127 4.30 1.61 -3.22
CA ALA A 127 5.00 2.67 -2.52
C ALA A 127 6.09 2.06 -1.63
N ASP A 128 7.35 2.22 -2.02
CA ASP A 128 8.48 1.84 -1.19
C ASP A 128 8.62 2.85 -0.06
N THR A 129 8.46 2.41 1.18
CA THR A 129 8.51 3.27 2.36
C THR A 129 9.56 2.82 3.35
N LEU A 130 9.96 3.72 4.22
CA LEU A 130 10.82 3.43 5.36
C LEU A 130 10.02 3.66 6.64
N MET A 131 9.85 2.60 7.42
CA MET A 131 9.13 2.67 8.70
C MET A 131 9.86 3.60 9.68
N GLY A 132 9.14 4.55 10.28
CA GLY A 132 9.72 5.55 11.16
C GLY A 132 10.45 6.69 10.45
N LYS A 133 10.19 6.90 9.15
CA LYS A 133 10.81 7.96 8.33
C LYS A 133 10.77 9.32 9.02
N GLY A 134 11.92 9.99 9.03
CA GLY A 134 12.13 11.29 9.68
C GLY A 134 12.64 11.19 11.12
N VAL A 135 12.73 9.98 11.69
CA VAL A 135 13.25 9.75 13.04
C VAL A 135 14.38 8.72 12.97
N PRO A 136 15.66 9.14 12.91
CA PRO A 136 16.79 8.27 12.60
C PRO A 136 16.92 7.01 13.46
N PHE A 137 16.63 7.07 14.76
CA PHE A 137 16.71 5.90 15.62
C PHE A 137 15.57 4.88 15.38
N LEU A 138 14.42 5.33 14.85
CA LEU A 138 13.34 4.44 14.42
C LEU A 138 13.63 3.85 13.05
N GLU A 139 14.16 4.64 12.12
CA GLU A 139 14.54 4.15 10.79
C GLU A 139 15.54 2.98 10.84
N GLN A 140 16.45 3.01 11.82
CA GLN A 140 17.51 2.00 12.00
C GLN A 140 17.09 0.79 12.84
N ARG A 141 15.89 0.82 13.41
CA ARG A 141 15.41 -0.25 14.28
C ARG A 141 14.96 -1.46 13.47
N GLU A 142 15.54 -2.64 13.72
CA GLU A 142 15.25 -3.87 12.96
C GLU A 142 13.80 -4.34 13.09
N LYS A 143 13.15 -4.08 14.23
CA LYS A 143 11.76 -4.47 14.50
C LYS A 143 10.97 -3.25 14.92
N ASN A 144 10.25 -2.66 13.98
CA ASN A 144 9.42 -1.48 14.20
C ASN A 144 7.91 -1.78 14.14
N HIS A 145 7.51 -2.94 13.64
CA HIS A 145 6.10 -3.23 13.37
C HIS A 145 5.26 -3.28 14.66
N PHE A 146 5.81 -3.82 15.73
CA PHE A 146 5.12 -3.95 17.02
C PHE A 146 6.04 -3.47 18.13
N ILE A 147 6.17 -2.15 18.27
CA ILE A 147 7.05 -1.55 19.27
C ILE A 147 6.27 -0.71 20.27
N ARG A 148 6.76 -0.73 21.50
CA ARG A 148 6.45 0.29 22.49
C ARG A 148 7.50 1.38 22.39
N VAL A 149 7.05 2.63 22.21
CA VAL A 149 7.90 3.81 22.26
C VAL A 149 7.85 4.34 23.69
N GLU A 150 9.00 4.40 24.36
CA GLU A 150 9.08 4.88 25.73
C GLU A 150 8.97 6.41 25.79
N PRO A 151 8.55 7.00 26.94
CA PRO A 151 8.32 8.45 27.04
C PRO A 151 9.50 9.32 26.62
N HIS A 152 10.73 8.88 26.92
CA HIS A 152 11.94 9.61 26.53
C HIS A 152 12.21 9.51 25.01
N GLU A 153 11.87 8.39 24.38
CA GLU A 153 12.00 8.22 22.94
C GLU A 153 11.02 9.13 22.18
N TRP A 154 9.80 9.33 22.72
CA TRP A 154 8.85 10.29 22.16
C TRP A 154 9.40 11.72 22.15
N GLN A 155 10.07 12.15 23.23
CA GLN A 155 10.67 13.48 23.30
C GLN A 155 11.79 13.64 22.26
N LEU A 156 12.62 12.61 22.10
CA LEU A 156 13.67 12.60 21.07
C LEU A 156 13.07 12.65 19.66
N ALA A 157 12.05 11.84 19.37
CA ALA A 157 11.41 11.81 18.06
C ALA A 157 10.79 13.16 17.69
N LEU A 158 10.11 13.82 18.64
CA LEU A 158 9.54 15.14 18.42
C LEU A 158 10.64 16.20 18.17
N ALA A 159 11.75 16.16 18.90
CA ALA A 159 12.85 17.08 18.70
C ALA A 159 13.50 16.91 17.30
N GLU A 160 13.65 15.68 16.82
CA GLU A 160 14.16 15.39 15.47
C GLU A 160 13.22 15.91 14.38
N LEU A 161 11.92 15.68 14.50
CA LEU A 161 10.93 16.17 13.55
C LEU A 161 10.85 17.69 13.51
N ASP A 162 10.92 18.36 14.67
CA ASP A 162 10.95 19.82 14.77
C ASP A 162 12.22 20.43 14.16
N ALA A 163 13.35 19.73 14.24
CA ALA A 163 14.61 20.16 13.63
C ALA A 163 14.60 19.97 12.10
N GLY A 164 14.06 18.84 11.61
CA GLY A 164 13.97 18.53 10.19
C GLY A 164 12.93 19.35 9.42
N GLY A 165 11.88 19.84 10.09
CA GLY A 165 10.84 20.69 9.48
C GLY A 165 11.26 22.15 9.23
N LYS A 166 12.51 22.52 9.52
CA LYS A 166 13.06 23.87 9.32
C LYS A 166 14.01 23.99 8.12
N SER A 167 14.12 22.95 7.30
CA SER A 167 14.98 22.94 6.09
C SER A 167 14.18 23.12 4.81
#